data_162dde234983ee4b2dc6bf32d62e2672
#
_entry.id   162dde234983ee4b2dc6bf32d62e2672
#
_cell.length_a   1.000
_cell.length_b   1.000
_cell.length_c   1.000
_cell.angle_alpha   90.00
_cell.angle_beta   90.00
_cell.angle_gamma   90.00
#
_symmetry.space_group_name_H-M   'P 1'
#
loop_
_entity.id
_entity.type
_entity.pdbx_description
1 polymer ?
#
loop_
_entity_poly.entity_id
_entity_poly.type
_entity_poly.pdbx_seq_one_letter_code
_entity_poly.pdbx_strand_id
1 'polypeptide(L)'
;MGFEILVGAVIAGASAGMAAAATFSVMTAVAIGMAAGAMTLIASTVGAPKTPKVQSPDNAVTLGTSNDPKTVLPVLFGTTRTGAICVYKAISKQENNKLVQIFAIAEGEIDHYKALFIDNKNVLVGKNMTIRDGVLDKGNIKEEYRKVLEVEFRTGKNPNTALSLAKRHLGSDWNDNYKGNGIATMCIVLRRDDKSLAAGVDILQPNSQVAVDVCGLKIRNLETNAIEASTNGVDQIFHYLTNEKYGLSVPIENINVDSFLKVRKQVRQMDLHSNGACDPNASFKENLTNLMQTFGGVMFESFGRITLKLDAPDI
;
A
#
# COMPACT_ATOMS: atom_id res chain seq x y z
N MET A 1 7.23 18.16 19.44
CA MET A 1 5.83 18.63 19.56
C MET A 1 4.80 17.66 18.92
N GLY A 2 5.14 16.91 17.87
CA GLY A 2 4.17 15.99 17.23
C GLY A 2 3.86 14.71 18.01
N PHE A 3 4.80 14.18 18.74
CA PHE A 3 4.66 12.92 19.48
C PHE A 3 3.70 13.01 20.66
N GLU A 4 3.82 14.05 21.50
CA GLU A 4 2.91 14.25 22.63
C GLU A 4 1.45 14.43 22.21
N ILE A 5 1.21 15.12 21.09
CA ILE A 5 -0.14 15.33 20.56
C ILE A 5 -0.73 14.00 20.03
N LEU A 6 0.10 13.15 19.42
CA LEU A 6 -0.37 11.87 18.87
C LEU A 6 -0.66 10.85 19.97
N VAL A 7 0.25 10.73 20.96
CA VAL A 7 0.06 9.86 22.13
C VAL A 7 -1.16 10.32 22.90
N GLY A 8 -1.33 11.63 23.12
CA GLY A 8 -2.53 12.20 23.76
C GLY A 8 -3.81 11.90 22.99
N ALA A 9 -3.78 11.93 21.65
CA ALA A 9 -4.96 11.64 20.82
C ALA A 9 -5.33 10.15 20.82
N VAL A 10 -4.34 9.25 20.85
CA VAL A 10 -4.55 7.80 20.97
C VAL A 10 -5.10 7.45 22.34
N ILE A 11 -4.55 8.06 23.41
CA ILE A 11 -5.03 7.89 24.79
C ILE A 11 -6.44 8.43 24.96
N ALA A 12 -6.77 9.59 24.36
CA ALA A 12 -8.12 10.15 24.43
C ALA A 12 -9.15 9.25 23.73
N GLY A 13 -8.77 8.62 22.58
CA GLY A 13 -9.61 7.64 21.89
C GLY A 13 -9.81 6.37 22.71
N ALA A 14 -8.77 5.88 23.36
CA ALA A 14 -8.83 4.69 24.22
C ALA A 14 -9.61 4.95 25.52
N SER A 15 -9.44 6.13 26.13
CA SER A 15 -10.19 6.48 27.35
C SER A 15 -11.69 6.68 27.09
N ALA A 16 -12.07 7.23 25.94
CA ALA A 16 -13.49 7.33 25.56
C ALA A 16 -14.11 5.94 25.28
N GLY A 17 -13.32 5.03 24.68
CA GLY A 17 -13.72 3.63 24.46
C GLY A 17 -13.91 2.87 25.77
N MET A 18 -13.02 3.05 26.75
CA MET A 18 -13.11 2.39 28.04
C MET A 18 -14.25 2.91 28.92
N ALA A 19 -14.60 4.19 28.83
CA ALA A 19 -15.78 4.73 29.55
C ALA A 19 -17.10 4.16 29.03
N ALA A 20 -17.18 3.80 27.75
CA ALA A 20 -18.34 3.15 27.14
C ALA A 20 -18.41 1.63 27.44
N ALA A 21 -17.29 1.01 27.81
CA ALA A 21 -17.17 -0.43 28.04
C ALA A 21 -17.91 -0.94 29.28
N ALA A 22 -18.35 -0.04 30.19
CA ALA A 22 -19.14 -0.43 31.35
C ALA A 22 -20.52 -1.02 31.01
N THR A 23 -20.98 -0.92 29.75
CA THR A 23 -22.32 -1.34 29.32
C THR A 23 -22.38 -2.21 28.06
N PHE A 24 -21.27 -2.44 27.36
CA PHE A 24 -21.23 -3.21 26.10
C PHE A 24 -19.94 -4.04 25.99
N SER A 25 -19.95 -5.06 25.12
CA SER A 25 -18.74 -5.85 24.85
C SER A 25 -17.62 -4.94 24.29
N VAL A 26 -16.37 -5.24 24.62
CA VAL A 26 -15.21 -4.40 24.31
C VAL A 26 -15.06 -4.13 22.81
N MET A 27 -15.45 -5.08 21.95
CA MET A 27 -15.49 -4.92 20.48
C MET A 27 -16.44 -3.78 20.04
N THR A 28 -17.60 -3.67 20.67
CA THR A 28 -18.58 -2.60 20.41
C THR A 28 -18.08 -1.25 20.93
N ALA A 29 -17.32 -1.25 22.04
CA ALA A 29 -16.78 -0.03 22.64
C ALA A 29 -15.64 0.60 21.80
N VAL A 30 -14.80 -0.20 21.16
CA VAL A 30 -13.75 0.29 20.24
C VAL A 30 -14.39 0.89 18.98
N ALA A 31 -15.41 0.23 18.43
CA ALA A 31 -16.17 0.75 17.29
C ALA A 31 -16.91 2.06 17.64
N ILE A 32 -17.46 2.17 18.86
CA ILE A 32 -18.15 3.37 19.36
C ILE A 32 -17.15 4.49 19.71
N GLY A 33 -15.98 4.18 20.26
CA GLY A 33 -14.94 5.17 20.58
C GLY A 33 -14.36 5.83 19.32
N MET A 34 -14.28 5.11 18.21
CA MET A 34 -13.85 5.64 16.91
C MET A 34 -14.98 6.40 16.19
N ALA A 35 -16.23 5.99 16.40
CA ALA A 35 -17.40 6.70 15.87
C ALA A 35 -17.78 7.94 16.70
N ALA A 36 -17.52 7.95 18.02
CA ALA A 36 -17.88 9.07 18.91
C ALA A 36 -17.07 10.35 18.61
N GLY A 37 -15.84 10.23 18.08
CA GLY A 37 -15.10 11.39 17.59
C GLY A 37 -15.76 12.10 16.38
N ALA A 38 -16.59 11.37 15.64
CA ALA A 38 -17.36 11.90 14.50
C ALA A 38 -18.83 12.24 14.86
N MET A 39 -19.37 11.68 15.96
CA MET A 39 -20.79 11.81 16.31
C MET A 39 -21.14 12.93 17.29
N THR A 40 -20.18 13.58 17.95
CA THR A 40 -20.49 14.71 18.85
C THR A 40 -21.04 15.95 18.14
N LEU A 41 -21.12 15.94 16.81
CA LEU A 41 -21.72 17.02 16.01
C LEU A 41 -23.12 16.72 15.44
N ILE A 42 -23.71 15.53 15.67
CA ILE A 42 -24.98 15.15 15.03
C ILE A 42 -26.14 14.90 16.03
N ALA A 43 -25.95 15.12 17.32
CA ALA A 43 -26.98 14.86 18.32
C ALA A 43 -28.10 15.90 18.43
N SER A 44 -28.26 16.82 17.47
CA SER A 44 -29.26 17.91 17.54
C SER A 44 -30.33 17.93 16.46
N THR A 45 -30.47 16.87 15.62
CA THR A 45 -31.60 16.80 14.69
C THR A 45 -32.31 15.45 14.79
N VAL A 46 -33.50 15.49 15.38
CA VAL A 46 -34.43 14.37 15.53
C VAL A 46 -34.93 13.95 14.14
N GLY A 47 -34.51 12.81 13.69
CA GLY A 47 -35.08 12.07 12.55
C GLY A 47 -34.61 10.62 12.69
N ALA A 48 -35.54 9.65 12.52
CA ALA A 48 -35.28 8.22 12.68
C ALA A 48 -33.93 7.82 12.01
N PRO A 49 -33.05 7.07 12.68
CA PRO A 49 -31.74 6.75 12.15
C PRO A 49 -31.93 5.83 10.92
N LYS A 50 -31.70 6.38 9.74
CA LYS A 50 -31.36 5.55 8.60
C LYS A 50 -30.05 4.88 8.97
N THR A 51 -30.05 3.56 9.01
CA THR A 51 -28.84 2.76 9.16
C THR A 51 -27.73 3.41 8.31
N PRO A 52 -26.62 3.89 8.91
CA PRO A 52 -25.53 4.37 8.09
C PRO A 52 -25.12 3.21 7.21
N LYS A 53 -25.16 3.39 5.88
CA LYS A 53 -24.39 2.54 5.01
C LYS A 53 -22.97 2.69 5.52
N VAL A 54 -22.45 1.65 6.15
CA VAL A 54 -21.03 1.52 6.40
C VAL A 54 -20.41 1.54 5.00
N GLN A 55 -19.97 2.72 4.57
CA GLN A 55 -19.01 2.79 3.49
C GLN A 55 -17.82 2.02 4.07
N SER A 56 -17.56 0.86 3.48
CA SER A 56 -16.24 0.24 3.63
C SER A 56 -15.25 1.38 3.49
N PRO A 57 -14.29 1.56 4.42
CA PRO A 57 -13.27 2.57 4.21
C PRO A 57 -12.75 2.33 2.80
N ASP A 58 -12.95 3.31 1.91
CA ASP A 58 -12.29 3.30 0.62
C ASP A 58 -10.83 3.15 0.98
N ASN A 59 -10.32 1.92 0.84
CA ASN A 59 -8.91 1.67 1.01
C ASN A 59 -8.25 2.68 0.09
N ALA A 60 -7.43 3.55 0.63
CA ALA A 60 -6.85 4.73 -0.01
C ALA A 60 -5.95 4.41 -1.22
N VAL A 61 -6.13 3.24 -1.80
CA VAL A 61 -5.49 2.78 -3.00
C VAL A 61 -6.31 3.25 -4.19
N THR A 62 -5.88 4.34 -4.79
CA THR A 62 -6.42 4.78 -6.07
C THR A 62 -6.20 3.67 -7.10
N LEU A 63 -7.26 2.99 -7.51
CA LEU A 63 -7.19 1.92 -8.52
C LEU A 63 -6.96 2.46 -9.94
N GLY A 64 -7.07 3.77 -10.12
CA GLY A 64 -6.84 4.46 -11.39
C GLY A 64 -5.39 4.97 -11.55
N THR A 65 -4.94 5.11 -12.79
CA THR A 65 -3.67 5.76 -13.10
C THR A 65 -3.76 7.25 -12.78
N SER A 66 -2.85 7.76 -11.95
CA SER A 66 -2.69 9.19 -11.73
C SER A 66 -1.63 9.77 -12.66
N ASN A 67 -1.92 10.93 -13.23
CA ASN A 67 -0.95 11.77 -13.95
C ASN A 67 -0.69 13.09 -13.19
N ASP A 68 -1.20 13.23 -11.97
CA ASP A 68 -0.99 14.39 -11.15
C ASP A 68 0.39 14.32 -10.49
N PRO A 69 1.29 15.28 -10.74
CA PRO A 69 2.63 15.32 -10.13
C PRO A 69 2.60 15.51 -8.62
N LYS A 70 1.45 15.86 -8.03
CA LYS A 70 1.25 15.97 -6.58
C LYS A 70 0.82 14.66 -5.93
N THR A 71 0.54 13.62 -6.72
CA THR A 71 0.14 12.31 -6.18
C THR A 71 1.30 11.72 -5.37
N VAL A 72 1.02 11.41 -4.12
CA VAL A 72 2.01 10.82 -3.21
C VAL A 72 2.02 9.30 -3.37
N LEU A 73 3.21 8.70 -3.29
CA LEU A 73 3.37 7.25 -3.40
C LEU A 73 2.80 6.55 -2.17
N PRO A 74 1.94 5.55 -2.34
CA PRO A 74 1.43 4.77 -1.21
C PRO A 74 2.52 3.86 -0.63
N VAL A 75 2.42 3.56 0.66
CA VAL A 75 3.16 2.49 1.33
C VAL A 75 2.27 1.26 1.36
N LEU A 76 2.65 0.19 0.66
CA LEU A 76 1.82 -0.99 0.46
C LEU A 76 2.24 -2.13 1.39
N PHE A 77 1.30 -2.68 2.14
CA PHE A 77 1.53 -3.83 3.03
C PHE A 77 0.75 -5.06 2.57
N GLY A 78 1.35 -6.24 2.79
CA GLY A 78 0.75 -7.52 2.44
C GLY A 78 0.48 -7.64 0.94
N THR A 79 -0.63 -8.28 0.55
CA THR A 79 -1.04 -8.41 -0.85
C THR A 79 -2.14 -7.43 -1.18
N THR A 80 -1.88 -6.50 -2.11
CA THR A 80 -2.87 -5.48 -2.46
C THR A 80 -2.78 -5.08 -3.93
N ARG A 81 -3.87 -4.52 -4.45
CA ARG A 81 -3.92 -3.87 -5.77
C ARG A 81 -3.77 -2.38 -5.60
N THR A 82 -2.95 -1.77 -6.46
CA THR A 82 -2.78 -0.33 -6.52
C THR A 82 -2.80 0.18 -7.96
N GLY A 83 -3.27 1.40 -8.16
CA GLY A 83 -3.08 2.14 -9.39
C GLY A 83 -1.64 2.61 -9.54
N ALA A 84 -1.20 2.78 -10.78
CA ALA A 84 0.13 3.24 -11.09
C ALA A 84 0.16 4.76 -11.30
N ILE A 85 1.22 5.43 -10.85
CA ILE A 85 1.41 6.87 -11.05
C ILE A 85 2.33 7.06 -12.25
N CYS A 86 1.83 7.65 -13.34
CA CYS A 86 2.62 7.90 -14.54
C CYS A 86 3.56 9.09 -14.30
N VAL A 87 4.86 8.80 -14.20
CA VAL A 87 5.91 9.81 -13.94
C VAL A 87 6.58 10.30 -15.22
N TYR A 88 6.54 9.53 -16.30
CA TYR A 88 7.11 9.92 -17.58
C TYR A 88 6.40 9.22 -18.74
N LYS A 89 6.25 9.94 -19.86
CA LYS A 89 5.58 9.43 -21.05
C LYS A 89 6.14 10.10 -22.30
N ALA A 90 6.60 9.29 -23.25
CA ALA A 90 7.13 9.79 -24.52
C ALA A 90 7.02 8.74 -25.62
N ILE A 91 7.13 9.19 -26.88
CA ILE A 91 7.31 8.30 -28.03
C ILE A 91 8.76 7.83 -28.07
N SER A 92 8.97 6.57 -28.41
CA SER A 92 10.31 5.99 -28.58
C SER A 92 11.11 6.75 -29.64
N LYS A 93 12.37 7.06 -29.32
CA LYS A 93 13.31 7.65 -30.29
C LYS A 93 13.80 6.66 -31.34
N GLN A 94 13.62 5.36 -31.11
CA GLN A 94 14.01 4.32 -32.05
C GLN A 94 12.90 3.96 -33.03
N GLU A 95 11.65 3.93 -32.54
CA GLU A 95 10.50 3.51 -33.35
C GLU A 95 9.30 4.44 -33.02
N ASN A 96 8.88 5.27 -33.96
CA ASN A 96 7.81 6.28 -33.76
C ASN A 96 6.43 5.66 -33.45
N ASN A 97 6.27 4.35 -33.62
CA ASN A 97 5.04 3.64 -33.32
C ASN A 97 5.02 3.01 -31.90
N LYS A 98 5.99 3.33 -31.06
CA LYS A 98 6.05 2.85 -29.68
C LYS A 98 5.90 3.98 -28.68
N LEU A 99 4.96 3.84 -27.78
CA LEU A 99 4.75 4.70 -26.61
C LEU A 99 5.46 4.09 -25.41
N VAL A 100 6.32 4.86 -24.76
CA VAL A 100 7.00 4.50 -23.52
C VAL A 100 6.35 5.23 -22.36
N GLN A 101 5.95 4.49 -21.36
CA GLN A 101 5.37 5.02 -20.14
C GLN A 101 6.12 4.46 -18.94
N ILE A 102 6.49 5.32 -18.00
CA ILE A 102 7.18 4.94 -16.77
C ILE A 102 6.27 5.27 -15.61
N PHE A 103 6.09 4.30 -14.73
CA PHE A 103 5.20 4.38 -13.59
C PHE A 103 5.96 4.20 -12.29
N ALA A 104 5.62 5.00 -11.29
CA ALA A 104 5.92 4.76 -9.89
C ALA A 104 4.73 4.04 -9.24
N ILE A 105 5.01 3.04 -8.41
CA ILE A 105 4.00 2.13 -7.88
C ILE A 105 3.85 2.30 -6.36
N ALA A 106 4.95 2.24 -5.63
CA ALA A 106 4.95 2.28 -4.17
C ALA A 106 6.26 2.82 -3.62
N GLU A 107 6.20 3.36 -2.43
CA GLU A 107 7.34 3.72 -1.62
C GLU A 107 7.96 2.45 -0.99
N GLY A 108 9.28 2.37 -1.00
CA GLY A 108 10.05 1.27 -0.44
C GLY A 108 10.23 0.06 -1.36
N GLU A 109 10.96 -0.94 -0.86
CA GLU A 109 11.18 -2.21 -1.58
C GLU A 109 10.03 -3.17 -1.34
N ILE A 110 9.22 -3.41 -2.38
CA ILE A 110 8.21 -4.48 -2.38
C ILE A 110 8.84 -5.84 -2.63
N ASP A 111 8.19 -6.93 -2.23
CA ASP A 111 8.74 -8.26 -2.47
C ASP A 111 8.64 -8.68 -3.94
N HIS A 112 7.46 -8.56 -4.54
CA HIS A 112 7.26 -8.87 -5.97
C HIS A 112 5.94 -8.33 -6.51
N TYR A 113 5.83 -8.27 -7.84
CA TYR A 113 4.58 -8.03 -8.56
C TYR A 113 3.88 -9.36 -8.83
N LYS A 114 2.55 -9.39 -8.76
CA LYS A 114 1.72 -10.59 -8.94
C LYS A 114 0.94 -10.56 -10.24
N ALA A 115 0.42 -9.40 -10.64
CA ALA A 115 -0.35 -9.22 -11.87
C ALA A 115 -0.24 -7.78 -12.36
N LEU A 116 -0.52 -7.59 -13.66
CA LEU A 116 -0.61 -6.29 -14.32
C LEU A 116 -1.96 -6.17 -15.01
N PHE A 117 -2.67 -5.11 -14.69
CA PHE A 117 -3.98 -4.80 -15.27
C PHE A 117 -3.88 -3.51 -16.09
N ILE A 118 -4.49 -3.54 -17.24
CA ILE A 118 -4.65 -2.39 -18.11
C ILE A 118 -6.12 -2.33 -18.49
N ASP A 119 -6.77 -1.19 -18.18
CA ASP A 119 -8.21 -1.02 -18.31
C ASP A 119 -8.99 -2.21 -17.69
N ASN A 120 -8.59 -2.60 -16.46
CA ASN A 120 -9.11 -3.72 -15.69
C ASN A 120 -8.91 -5.12 -16.31
N LYS A 121 -8.21 -5.24 -17.45
CA LYS A 121 -7.87 -6.53 -18.07
C LYS A 121 -6.49 -6.98 -17.61
N ASN A 122 -6.40 -8.17 -17.00
CA ASN A 122 -5.08 -8.76 -16.71
C ASN A 122 -4.38 -9.12 -18.02
N VAL A 123 -3.24 -8.51 -18.28
CA VAL A 123 -2.43 -8.71 -19.50
C VAL A 123 -1.42 -9.86 -19.37
N LEU A 124 -1.23 -10.38 -18.16
CA LEU A 124 -0.30 -11.49 -17.89
C LEU A 124 -1.04 -12.83 -17.92
N VAL A 125 -0.29 -13.90 -18.17
CA VAL A 125 -0.85 -15.27 -18.22
C VAL A 125 -1.39 -15.72 -16.86
N GLY A 126 -0.83 -15.23 -15.74
CA GLY A 126 -1.25 -15.53 -14.37
C GLY A 126 -1.76 -14.28 -13.62
N LYS A 127 -2.51 -14.54 -12.55
CA LYS A 127 -2.95 -13.49 -11.59
C LYS A 127 -2.20 -13.58 -10.26
N ASN A 128 -1.28 -14.51 -10.12
CA ASN A 128 -0.54 -14.74 -8.87
C ASN A 128 0.90 -15.15 -9.21
N MET A 129 1.57 -14.31 -9.99
CA MET A 129 2.93 -14.54 -10.42
C MET A 129 3.91 -14.00 -9.37
N THR A 130 5.17 -14.42 -9.45
CA THR A 130 6.27 -13.87 -8.67
C THR A 130 7.22 -13.16 -9.62
N ILE A 131 6.95 -11.88 -9.90
CA ILE A 131 7.73 -11.07 -10.83
C ILE A 131 8.57 -10.10 -10.02
N ARG A 132 9.88 -10.17 -10.20
CA ARG A 132 10.87 -9.28 -9.57
C ARG A 132 11.52 -8.38 -10.62
N ASP A 133 12.70 -7.86 -10.31
CA ASP A 133 13.40 -6.94 -11.20
C ASP A 133 13.73 -7.57 -12.54
N GLY A 134 13.52 -6.80 -13.60
CA GLY A 134 13.90 -7.15 -14.96
C GLY A 134 12.82 -6.95 -16.01
N VAL A 135 13.20 -7.14 -17.26
CA VAL A 135 12.27 -7.17 -18.38
C VAL A 135 11.49 -8.48 -18.34
N LEU A 136 10.18 -8.36 -18.41
CA LEU A 136 9.28 -9.51 -18.37
C LEU A 136 9.44 -10.36 -19.62
N ASP A 137 9.61 -11.67 -19.45
CA ASP A 137 9.61 -12.61 -20.57
C ASP A 137 8.25 -12.57 -21.30
N LYS A 138 8.30 -12.57 -22.63
CA LYS A 138 7.09 -12.51 -23.47
C LYS A 138 6.16 -13.72 -23.25
N GLY A 139 6.68 -14.86 -22.84
CA GLY A 139 5.89 -16.04 -22.46
C GLY A 139 4.95 -15.77 -21.28
N ASN A 140 5.29 -14.82 -20.42
CA ASN A 140 4.47 -14.41 -19.27
C ASN A 140 3.36 -13.40 -19.64
N ILE A 141 3.39 -12.88 -20.87
CA ILE A 141 2.36 -11.99 -21.41
C ILE A 141 1.36 -12.84 -22.21
N LYS A 142 0.08 -12.57 -22.07
CA LYS A 142 -0.96 -13.26 -22.85
C LYS A 142 -0.70 -13.09 -24.35
N GLU A 143 -1.01 -14.11 -25.12
CA GLU A 143 -0.66 -14.21 -26.52
C GLU A 143 -1.12 -13.01 -27.37
N GLU A 144 -2.32 -12.53 -27.10
CA GLU A 144 -2.91 -11.36 -27.76
C GLU A 144 -2.07 -10.09 -27.59
N TYR A 145 -1.29 -9.99 -26.50
CA TYR A 145 -0.51 -8.80 -26.16
C TYR A 145 0.99 -8.91 -26.45
N ARG A 146 1.51 -10.11 -26.72
CA ARG A 146 2.96 -10.37 -26.85
C ARG A 146 3.66 -9.55 -27.92
N LYS A 147 2.94 -9.18 -29.00
CA LYS A 147 3.51 -8.42 -30.12
C LYS A 147 3.48 -6.91 -29.89
N VAL A 148 2.64 -6.44 -28.97
CA VAL A 148 2.37 -5.01 -28.78
C VAL A 148 2.84 -4.48 -27.42
N LEU A 149 3.17 -5.37 -26.47
CA LEU A 149 3.50 -5.02 -25.09
C LEU A 149 4.89 -5.52 -24.70
N GLU A 150 5.71 -4.61 -24.15
CA GLU A 150 6.94 -4.93 -23.42
C GLU A 150 6.83 -4.30 -22.02
N VAL A 151 7.22 -5.03 -20.99
CA VAL A 151 7.14 -4.57 -19.61
C VAL A 151 8.44 -4.86 -18.88
N GLU A 152 8.90 -3.93 -18.06
CA GLU A 152 10.02 -4.10 -17.15
C GLU A 152 9.61 -3.64 -15.76
N PHE A 153 9.99 -4.40 -14.74
CA PHE A 153 9.70 -4.12 -13.34
C PHE A 153 10.96 -3.85 -12.54
N ARG A 154 10.83 -3.01 -11.50
CA ARG A 154 11.80 -2.82 -10.42
C ARG A 154 11.05 -2.83 -9.10
N THR A 155 11.51 -3.65 -8.18
CA THR A 155 10.90 -3.80 -6.85
C THR A 155 11.21 -2.67 -5.87
N GLY A 156 12.08 -1.73 -6.25
CA GLY A 156 12.42 -0.58 -5.40
C GLY A 156 13.60 -0.82 -4.48
N LYS A 157 14.54 -1.66 -4.87
CA LYS A 157 15.80 -1.86 -4.12
C LYS A 157 16.57 -0.56 -3.92
N ASN A 158 17.40 -0.54 -2.90
CA ASN A 158 18.36 0.55 -2.69
C ASN A 158 19.76 -0.03 -2.36
N PRO A 159 20.75 0.05 -3.27
CA PRO A 159 20.72 0.71 -4.59
C PRO A 159 19.88 -0.04 -5.64
N ASN A 160 19.31 0.70 -6.57
CA ASN A 160 18.57 0.20 -7.72
C ASN A 160 19.29 0.48 -9.05
N THR A 161 18.79 -0.07 -10.13
CA THR A 161 19.28 0.17 -11.51
C THR A 161 18.20 0.83 -12.35
N ALA A 162 18.62 1.73 -13.25
CA ALA A 162 17.69 2.36 -14.17
C ALA A 162 16.99 1.33 -15.07
N LEU A 163 15.74 1.63 -15.43
CA LEU A 163 14.94 0.78 -16.33
C LEU A 163 15.60 0.64 -17.70
N SER A 164 15.92 -0.58 -18.09
CA SER A 164 16.64 -0.89 -19.33
C SER A 164 15.80 -0.65 -20.59
N LEU A 165 14.49 -0.94 -20.53
CA LEU A 165 13.55 -0.63 -21.60
C LEU A 165 13.45 0.89 -21.82
N ALA A 166 13.37 1.66 -20.74
CA ALA A 166 13.35 3.10 -20.83
C ALA A 166 14.63 3.65 -21.48
N LYS A 167 15.81 3.17 -21.05
CA LYS A 167 17.09 3.55 -21.67
C LYS A 167 17.13 3.20 -23.15
N ARG A 168 16.67 2.01 -23.54
CA ARG A 168 16.66 1.54 -24.93
C ARG A 168 15.81 2.45 -25.81
N HIS A 169 14.61 2.79 -25.36
CA HIS A 169 13.65 3.51 -26.21
C HIS A 169 13.75 5.04 -26.13
N LEU A 170 14.22 5.58 -25.01
CA LEU A 170 14.31 7.05 -24.79
C LEU A 170 15.72 7.62 -25.01
N GLY A 171 16.75 6.74 -25.09
CA GLY A 171 18.13 7.17 -25.30
C GLY A 171 18.63 8.13 -24.22
N SER A 172 19.08 9.32 -24.62
CA SER A 172 19.63 10.33 -23.70
C SER A 172 18.62 10.86 -22.66
N ASP A 173 17.32 10.78 -22.94
CA ASP A 173 16.28 11.30 -22.05
C ASP A 173 16.10 10.42 -20.82
N TRP A 174 16.60 9.19 -20.84
CA TRP A 174 16.59 8.27 -19.70
C TRP A 174 17.92 7.57 -19.54
N ASN A 175 18.67 7.90 -18.51
CA ASN A 175 20.02 7.39 -18.27
C ASN A 175 20.16 6.76 -16.87
N ASP A 176 21.38 6.36 -16.50
CA ASP A 176 21.67 5.68 -15.25
C ASP A 176 21.48 6.53 -13.97
N ASN A 177 21.18 7.82 -14.10
CA ASN A 177 20.83 8.66 -12.95
C ASN A 177 19.37 8.46 -12.49
N TYR A 178 18.51 7.92 -13.36
CA TYR A 178 17.08 7.67 -13.06
C TYR A 178 16.86 6.26 -12.48
N LYS A 179 17.49 5.99 -11.34
CA LYS A 179 17.48 4.65 -10.72
C LYS A 179 16.21 4.32 -9.95
N GLY A 180 15.51 5.32 -9.39
CA GLY A 180 14.35 5.09 -8.56
C GLY A 180 14.69 4.30 -7.28
N ASN A 181 15.77 4.68 -6.58
CA ASN A 181 16.17 4.02 -5.34
C ASN A 181 15.08 4.10 -4.29
N GLY A 182 14.69 2.96 -3.72
CA GLY A 182 13.64 2.90 -2.71
C GLY A 182 12.22 3.16 -3.26
N ILE A 183 12.02 3.06 -4.58
CA ILE A 183 10.71 3.23 -5.21
C ILE A 183 10.45 2.06 -6.15
N ALA A 184 9.35 1.34 -5.93
CA ALA A 184 8.89 0.32 -6.86
C ALA A 184 8.41 0.99 -8.16
N THR A 185 9.00 0.60 -9.30
CA THR A 185 8.74 1.24 -10.60
C THR A 185 8.48 0.22 -11.69
N MET A 186 7.85 0.68 -12.77
CA MET A 186 7.56 -0.14 -13.94
C MET A 186 7.70 0.70 -15.21
N CYS A 187 8.24 0.10 -16.26
CA CYS A 187 8.23 0.66 -17.61
C CYS A 187 7.32 -0.19 -18.50
N ILE A 188 6.40 0.44 -19.17
CA ILE A 188 5.55 -0.17 -20.20
C ILE A 188 5.89 0.45 -21.56
N VAL A 189 6.17 -0.40 -22.54
CA VAL A 189 6.35 0.00 -23.92
C VAL A 189 5.25 -0.62 -24.77
N LEU A 190 4.48 0.24 -25.42
CA LEU A 190 3.34 -0.13 -26.22
C LEU A 190 3.62 0.13 -27.69
N ARG A 191 3.47 -0.89 -28.51
CA ARG A 191 3.49 -0.74 -29.95
C ARG A 191 2.08 -0.45 -30.46
N ARG A 192 1.96 0.57 -31.29
CA ARG A 192 0.74 0.90 -32.01
C ARG A 192 1.05 1.00 -33.51
N ASP A 193 0.57 0.04 -34.27
CA ASP A 193 0.64 0.05 -35.72
C ASP A 193 -0.70 -0.43 -36.29
N ASP A 194 -0.89 -0.24 -37.61
CA ASP A 194 -2.12 -0.61 -38.32
C ASP A 194 -2.45 -2.10 -38.17
N LYS A 195 -1.41 -2.95 -38.03
CA LYS A 195 -1.58 -4.41 -37.86
C LYS A 195 -2.07 -4.76 -36.47
N SER A 196 -1.60 -4.06 -35.45
CA SER A 196 -2.08 -4.25 -34.08
C SER A 196 -3.50 -3.71 -33.87
N LEU A 197 -3.85 -2.63 -34.55
CA LEU A 197 -5.21 -2.10 -34.59
C LEU A 197 -6.17 -3.05 -35.34
N ALA A 198 -5.75 -3.56 -36.50
CA ALA A 198 -6.55 -4.52 -37.29
C ALA A 198 -6.75 -5.88 -36.57
N ALA A 199 -5.85 -6.28 -35.70
CA ALA A 199 -5.97 -7.49 -34.89
C ALA A 199 -6.99 -7.37 -33.73
N GLY A 200 -7.69 -6.24 -33.60
CA GLY A 200 -8.67 -6.01 -32.54
C GLY A 200 -8.06 -5.93 -31.14
N VAL A 201 -6.75 -5.73 -31.07
CA VAL A 201 -6.04 -5.53 -29.82
C VAL A 201 -6.28 -4.09 -29.38
N ASP A 202 -7.46 -3.86 -28.82
CA ASP A 202 -7.84 -2.57 -28.25
C ASP A 202 -7.12 -2.40 -26.90
N ILE A 203 -5.78 -2.27 -27.00
CA ILE A 203 -4.96 -2.06 -25.84
C ILE A 203 -4.36 -0.68 -25.89
N LEU A 204 -4.60 0.00 -24.81
CA LEU A 204 -3.77 1.07 -24.33
C LEU A 204 -3.85 2.34 -25.17
N GLN A 205 -4.92 3.01 -24.92
CA GLN A 205 -4.94 4.44 -25.19
C GLN A 205 -3.88 5.12 -24.29
N PRO A 206 -3.37 6.28 -24.69
CA PRO A 206 -2.42 7.04 -23.86
C PRO A 206 -2.88 7.32 -22.42
N ASN A 207 -4.17 7.19 -22.14
CA ASN A 207 -4.80 7.43 -20.85
C ASN A 207 -5.41 6.17 -20.23
N SER A 208 -5.02 4.97 -20.71
CA SER A 208 -5.47 3.71 -20.11
C SER A 208 -5.14 3.63 -18.62
N GLN A 209 -6.05 3.04 -17.88
CA GLN A 209 -5.87 2.81 -16.44
C GLN A 209 -4.91 1.64 -16.23
N VAL A 210 -3.82 1.89 -15.52
CA VAL A 210 -2.80 0.87 -15.18
C VAL A 210 -2.85 0.60 -13.69
N ALA A 211 -3.03 -0.67 -13.33
CA ALA A 211 -2.99 -1.14 -11.95
C ALA A 211 -2.15 -2.42 -11.84
N VAL A 212 -1.59 -2.66 -10.68
CA VAL A 212 -0.79 -3.85 -10.39
C VAL A 212 -1.25 -4.50 -9.10
N ASP A 213 -1.22 -5.83 -9.05
CA ASP A 213 -1.26 -6.57 -7.81
C ASP A 213 0.17 -6.81 -7.35
N VAL A 214 0.45 -6.51 -6.09
CA VAL A 214 1.77 -6.64 -5.49
C VAL A 214 1.74 -7.43 -4.19
N CYS A 215 2.84 -8.09 -3.88
CA CYS A 215 3.23 -8.46 -2.53
C CYS A 215 4.08 -7.30 -2.00
N GLY A 216 3.57 -6.61 -0.99
CA GLY A 216 3.98 -5.26 -0.63
C GLY A 216 5.35 -5.14 0.02
N LEU A 217 5.51 -4.09 0.78
CA LEU A 217 6.76 -3.66 1.37
C LEU A 217 7.41 -4.75 2.23
N LYS A 218 8.70 -4.95 2.04
CA LYS A 218 9.53 -5.78 2.92
C LYS A 218 9.81 -5.04 4.22
N ILE A 219 9.33 -5.59 5.31
CA ILE A 219 9.49 -5.05 6.65
C ILE A 219 10.09 -6.09 7.60
N ARG A 220 10.55 -5.65 8.74
CA ARG A 220 11.09 -6.55 9.77
C ARG A 220 9.98 -7.37 10.40
N ASN A 221 10.07 -8.69 10.30
CA ASN A 221 9.30 -9.61 11.09
C ASN A 221 9.82 -9.60 12.53
N LEU A 222 9.01 -9.18 13.49
CA LEU A 222 9.45 -8.99 14.88
C LEU A 222 9.85 -10.29 15.57
N GLU A 223 9.35 -11.45 15.11
CA GLU A 223 9.63 -12.74 15.73
C GLU A 223 10.94 -13.37 15.20
N THR A 224 11.16 -13.29 13.89
CA THR A 224 12.30 -13.92 13.22
C THR A 224 13.45 -12.94 12.92
N ASN A 225 13.20 -11.65 13.00
CA ASN A 225 14.07 -10.57 12.53
C ASN A 225 14.37 -10.58 11.02
N ALA A 226 13.72 -11.43 10.25
CA ALA A 226 13.84 -11.44 8.80
C ALA A 226 13.19 -10.18 8.18
N ILE A 227 13.74 -9.74 7.04
CA ILE A 227 13.15 -8.67 6.22
C ILE A 227 12.34 -9.33 5.12
N GLU A 228 11.02 -9.25 5.22
CA GLU A 228 10.08 -9.94 4.33
C GLU A 228 8.77 -9.16 4.20
N ALA A 229 7.97 -9.47 3.20
CA ALA A 229 6.62 -8.93 3.11
C ALA A 229 5.73 -9.59 4.16
N SER A 230 5.43 -8.87 5.23
CA SER A 230 4.60 -9.39 6.32
C SER A 230 3.14 -9.01 6.12
N THR A 231 2.25 -10.00 6.28
CA THR A 231 0.80 -9.80 6.40
C THR A 231 0.34 -9.70 7.85
N ASN A 232 1.26 -9.72 8.81
CA ASN A 232 0.92 -9.53 10.22
C ASN A 232 0.82 -8.01 10.53
N GLY A 233 -0.38 -7.56 10.92
CA GLY A 233 -0.64 -6.15 11.18
C GLY A 233 0.25 -5.54 12.27
N VAL A 234 0.75 -6.37 13.21
CA VAL A 234 1.65 -5.89 14.26
C VAL A 234 3.03 -5.52 13.71
N ASP A 235 3.59 -6.32 12.79
CA ASP A 235 4.85 -5.98 12.11
C ASP A 235 4.70 -4.67 11.33
N GLN A 236 3.54 -4.48 10.68
CA GLN A 236 3.22 -3.27 9.91
C GLN A 236 3.12 -2.03 10.81
N ILE A 237 2.42 -2.13 11.95
CA ILE A 237 2.33 -1.03 12.93
C ILE A 237 3.70 -0.70 13.49
N PHE A 238 4.50 -1.71 13.88
CA PHE A 238 5.84 -1.49 14.41
C PHE A 238 6.73 -0.77 13.39
N HIS A 239 6.69 -1.21 12.14
CA HIS A 239 7.39 -0.55 11.05
C HIS A 239 6.93 0.89 10.86
N TYR A 240 5.62 1.14 10.85
CA TYR A 240 5.06 2.48 10.67
C TYR A 240 5.39 3.42 11.84
N LEU A 241 5.41 2.91 13.09
CA LEU A 241 5.85 3.68 14.24
C LEU A 241 7.31 4.11 14.15
N THR A 242 8.19 3.22 13.70
CA THR A 242 9.66 3.44 13.74
C THR A 242 10.24 4.03 12.46
N ASN A 243 9.49 4.05 11.36
CA ASN A 243 9.98 4.56 10.09
C ASN A 243 10.13 6.08 10.11
N GLU A 244 11.33 6.57 9.71
CA GLU A 244 11.68 8.00 9.74
C GLU A 244 11.16 8.78 8.52
N LYS A 245 10.86 8.11 7.41
CA LYS A 245 10.52 8.78 6.15
C LYS A 245 9.02 9.09 6.04
N TYR A 246 8.17 8.12 6.34
CA TYR A 246 6.72 8.23 6.20
C TYR A 246 5.95 7.79 7.45
N GLY A 247 6.65 7.38 8.49
CA GLY A 247 6.11 6.96 9.78
C GLY A 247 6.28 8.01 10.86
N LEU A 248 6.21 7.56 12.09
CA LEU A 248 6.24 8.43 13.28
C LEU A 248 7.63 8.65 13.86
N SER A 249 8.67 7.99 13.34
CA SER A 249 10.06 8.08 13.84
C SER A 249 10.19 7.82 15.35
N VAL A 250 9.35 6.95 15.89
CA VAL A 250 9.37 6.63 17.32
C VAL A 250 10.63 5.83 17.64
N PRO A 251 11.49 6.30 18.59
CA PRO A 251 12.63 5.52 19.05
C PRO A 251 12.18 4.18 19.64
N ILE A 252 12.94 3.11 19.36
CA ILE A 252 12.59 1.73 19.78
C ILE A 252 12.51 1.63 21.32
N GLU A 253 13.33 2.37 22.05
CA GLU A 253 13.30 2.44 23.52
C GLU A 253 11.97 2.95 24.08
N ASN A 254 11.22 3.71 23.29
CA ASN A 254 9.90 4.21 23.66
C ASN A 254 8.77 3.23 23.27
N ILE A 255 9.12 2.03 22.80
CA ILE A 255 8.16 0.98 22.45
C ILE A 255 8.37 -0.22 23.37
N ASN A 256 7.28 -0.73 23.92
CA ASN A 256 7.29 -1.99 24.66
C ASN A 256 7.27 -3.16 23.68
N VAL A 257 8.45 -3.53 23.17
CA VAL A 257 8.60 -4.56 22.13
C VAL A 257 8.03 -5.91 22.56
N ASP A 258 8.09 -6.26 23.85
CA ASP A 258 7.54 -7.52 24.37
C ASP A 258 6.01 -7.58 24.20
N SER A 259 5.33 -6.44 24.40
CA SER A 259 3.89 -6.36 24.17
C SER A 259 3.54 -6.59 22.70
N PHE A 260 4.32 -6.02 21.77
CA PHE A 260 4.15 -6.23 20.33
C PHE A 260 4.40 -7.69 19.96
N LEU A 261 5.46 -8.32 20.48
CA LEU A 261 5.75 -9.74 20.23
C LEU A 261 4.63 -10.66 20.75
N LYS A 262 4.07 -10.36 21.92
CA LYS A 262 2.93 -11.12 22.48
C LYS A 262 1.73 -11.05 21.54
N VAL A 263 1.31 -9.84 21.17
CA VAL A 263 0.17 -9.62 20.28
C VAL A 263 0.41 -10.21 18.88
N ARG A 264 1.64 -10.08 18.35
CA ARG A 264 2.01 -10.67 17.06
C ARG A 264 1.78 -12.19 17.03
N LYS A 265 2.18 -12.88 18.09
CA LYS A 265 1.96 -14.34 18.23
C LYS A 265 0.46 -14.67 18.27
N GLN A 266 -0.33 -13.91 19.01
CA GLN A 266 -1.78 -14.07 19.06
C GLN A 266 -2.43 -13.85 17.69
N VAL A 267 -2.08 -12.76 16.98
CA VAL A 267 -2.58 -12.46 15.63
C VAL A 267 -2.26 -13.59 14.65
N ARG A 268 -1.04 -14.16 14.73
CA ARG A 268 -0.65 -15.33 13.93
C ARG A 268 -1.46 -16.58 14.29
N GLN A 269 -1.70 -16.84 15.57
CA GLN A 269 -2.49 -17.99 16.02
C GLN A 269 -3.95 -17.90 15.57
N MET A 270 -4.48 -16.67 15.48
CA MET A 270 -5.83 -16.41 15.00
C MET A 270 -5.93 -16.37 13.46
N ASP A 271 -4.82 -16.56 12.74
CA ASP A 271 -4.72 -16.49 11.28
C ASP A 271 -5.26 -15.18 10.68
N LEU A 272 -5.01 -14.06 11.38
CA LEU A 272 -5.45 -12.74 10.94
C LEU A 272 -4.40 -12.11 10.03
N HIS A 273 -4.84 -11.62 8.88
CA HIS A 273 -3.99 -11.00 7.87
C HIS A 273 -4.37 -9.54 7.65
N SER A 274 -3.36 -8.69 7.57
CA SER A 274 -3.48 -7.28 7.22
C SER A 274 -2.90 -7.05 5.82
N ASN A 275 -3.73 -6.55 4.91
CA ASN A 275 -3.36 -6.23 3.54
C ASN A 275 -3.94 -4.85 3.19
N GLY A 276 -3.13 -3.96 2.64
CA GLY A 276 -3.62 -2.63 2.29
C GLY A 276 -2.51 -1.62 2.10
N ALA A 277 -2.86 -0.35 2.17
CA ALA A 277 -1.93 0.75 2.02
C ALA A 277 -2.06 1.75 3.17
N CYS A 278 -0.94 2.33 3.59
CA CYS A 278 -0.96 3.60 4.28
C CYS A 278 -1.00 4.73 3.25
N ASP A 279 -1.97 5.62 3.41
CA ASP A 279 -2.07 6.83 2.60
C ASP A 279 -1.20 7.92 3.24
N PRO A 280 -0.16 8.41 2.55
CA PRO A 280 0.67 9.50 3.06
C PRO A 280 -0.09 10.82 3.22
N ASN A 281 -1.27 10.98 2.58
CA ASN A 281 -2.13 12.15 2.74
C ASN A 281 -3.07 12.04 3.94
N ALA A 282 -3.29 10.83 4.46
CA ALA A 282 -4.06 10.61 5.67
C ALA A 282 -3.25 10.98 6.92
N SER A 283 -3.93 11.27 8.01
CA SER A 283 -3.26 11.51 9.28
C SER A 283 -2.59 10.23 9.80
N PHE A 284 -1.51 10.38 10.56
CA PHE A 284 -0.86 9.24 11.24
C PHE A 284 -1.83 8.44 12.10
N LYS A 285 -2.74 9.13 12.80
CA LYS A 285 -3.79 8.50 13.61
C LYS A 285 -4.69 7.62 12.75
N GLU A 286 -5.11 8.10 11.61
CA GLU A 286 -5.99 7.36 10.70
C GLU A 286 -5.31 6.10 10.17
N ASN A 287 -4.06 6.22 9.67
CA ASN A 287 -3.28 5.08 9.22
C ASN A 287 -3.07 4.03 10.33
N LEU A 288 -2.71 4.47 11.55
CA LEU A 288 -2.57 3.55 12.69
C LEU A 288 -3.90 2.91 13.09
N THR A 289 -4.99 3.67 13.07
CA THR A 289 -6.33 3.14 13.38
C THR A 289 -6.71 2.06 12.37
N ASN A 290 -6.52 2.32 11.09
CA ASN A 290 -6.80 1.36 10.02
C ASN A 290 -5.98 0.07 10.19
N LEU A 291 -4.69 0.17 10.51
CA LEU A 291 -3.84 -0.98 10.78
C LEU A 291 -4.29 -1.77 12.01
N MET A 292 -4.61 -1.09 13.12
CA MET A 292 -5.08 -1.73 14.35
C MET A 292 -6.43 -2.45 14.18
N GLN A 293 -7.33 -1.89 13.35
CA GLN A 293 -8.63 -2.50 13.05
C GLN A 293 -8.51 -3.87 12.38
N THR A 294 -7.42 -4.13 11.65
CA THR A 294 -7.25 -5.41 10.93
C THR A 294 -7.19 -6.62 11.86
N PHE A 295 -6.86 -6.42 13.14
CA PHE A 295 -6.75 -7.51 14.12
C PHE A 295 -7.37 -7.16 15.49
N GLY A 296 -8.05 -6.02 15.63
CA GLY A 296 -8.63 -5.59 16.91
C GLY A 296 -7.57 -5.17 17.94
N GLY A 297 -6.50 -4.52 17.50
CA GLY A 297 -5.44 -4.01 18.37
C GLY A 297 -5.83 -2.72 19.09
N VAL A 298 -5.36 -2.56 20.32
CA VAL A 298 -5.46 -1.33 21.10
C VAL A 298 -4.06 -0.91 21.54
N MET A 299 -3.71 0.35 21.26
CA MET A 299 -2.42 0.92 21.60
C MET A 299 -2.58 2.02 22.65
N PHE A 300 -1.73 2.00 23.67
CA PHE A 300 -1.75 2.97 24.78
C PHE A 300 -0.34 3.17 25.32
N GLU A 301 -0.17 4.23 26.11
CA GLU A 301 1.09 4.47 26.84
C GLU A 301 1.05 3.77 28.19
N SER A 302 2.15 3.11 28.54
CA SER A 302 2.37 2.52 29.84
C SER A 302 3.83 2.71 30.25
N PHE A 303 4.07 3.36 31.38
CA PHE A 303 5.43 3.67 31.89
C PHE A 303 6.34 4.36 30.85
N GLY A 304 5.81 5.35 30.13
CA GLY A 304 6.54 6.09 29.11
C GLY A 304 6.81 5.31 27.81
N ARG A 305 6.19 4.13 27.63
CA ARG A 305 6.36 3.31 26.42
C ARG A 305 5.04 3.01 25.75
N ILE A 306 5.04 3.02 24.45
CA ILE A 306 3.92 2.59 23.62
C ILE A 306 3.73 1.08 23.79
N THR A 307 2.57 0.68 24.28
CA THR A 307 2.21 -0.72 24.54
C THR A 307 1.04 -1.11 23.66
N LEU A 308 1.11 -2.28 23.05
CA LEU A 308 0.06 -2.86 22.23
C LEU A 308 -0.63 -4.00 22.97
N LYS A 309 -1.96 -4.04 22.91
CA LYS A 309 -2.78 -5.18 23.36
C LYS A 309 -3.76 -5.59 22.29
N LEU A 310 -4.16 -6.85 22.32
CA LEU A 310 -5.28 -7.36 21.55
C LEU A 310 -6.55 -7.20 22.37
N ASP A 311 -7.61 -6.71 21.76
CA ASP A 311 -8.95 -6.67 22.36
C ASP A 311 -9.65 -8.03 22.17
N ALA A 312 -9.09 -9.05 22.82
CA ALA A 312 -9.64 -10.40 22.85
C ALA A 312 -9.57 -10.93 24.27
N PRO A 313 -10.50 -11.83 24.69
CA PRO A 313 -10.38 -12.52 25.95
C PRO A 313 -9.00 -13.20 26.03
N ASP A 314 -8.38 -13.16 27.22
CA ASP A 314 -7.13 -13.91 27.46
C ASP A 314 -7.38 -15.39 27.18
N ILE A 315 -6.74 -15.93 26.14
CA ILE A 315 -6.76 -17.34 25.76
C ILE A 315 -5.65 -18.07 26.53
#